data_dd0050ece3ba2f902f7a042f0001bd0a
#
_entry.id   dd0050ece3ba2f902f7a042f0001bd0a
#
_cell.length_a   1.000
_cell.length_b   1.000
_cell.length_c   1.000
_cell.angle_alpha   90.00
_cell.angle_beta   90.00
_cell.angle_gamma   90.00
#
_symmetry.space_group_name_H-M   'P 1'
#
loop_
_entity.id
_entity.type
_entity.pdbx_description
1 polymer ?
#
loop_
_entity_poly.entity_id
_entity_poly.type
_entity_poly.pdbx_seq_one_letter_code
_entity_poly.pdbx_strand_id
1 'polypeptide(L)'
;ELCASEWASMNPDKYVLKPQREGGGNNYFGREIPKKLAKMKQEEQNAYILMEHIQAKTHSAILVVDGQAETMNCVSEIGRYGICFAENGVVQSNRDVGYLVRTKAENVNEGGVCAGFACLNSLTTA
;
A
#
# COMPACT_ATOMS: atom_id res chain seq x y z
N GLU A 1 3.18 -10.47 27.04
CA GLU A 1 2.90 -10.10 25.63
C GLU A 1 3.83 -8.95 25.22
N LEU A 2 4.47 -9.05 24.05
CA LEU A 2 5.32 -7.99 23.51
C LEU A 2 4.44 -6.84 23.01
N CYS A 3 4.86 -5.60 23.24
CA CYS A 3 4.17 -4.43 22.69
C CYS A 3 4.54 -4.22 21.21
N ALA A 4 3.77 -3.39 20.50
CA ALA A 4 3.98 -3.13 19.07
C ALA A 4 5.38 -2.59 18.74
N SER A 5 5.96 -1.78 19.63
CA SER A 5 7.32 -1.25 19.46
C SER A 5 8.40 -2.33 19.60
N GLU A 6 8.20 -3.31 20.47
CA GLU A 6 9.11 -4.45 20.62
C GLU A 6 9.05 -5.36 19.39
N TRP A 7 7.86 -5.69 18.91
CA TRP A 7 7.67 -6.44 17.66
C TRP A 7 8.36 -5.75 16.47
N ALA A 8 8.12 -4.46 16.29
CA ALA A 8 8.72 -3.68 15.22
C ALA A 8 10.24 -3.57 15.33
N SER A 9 10.79 -3.56 16.56
CA SER A 9 12.23 -3.49 16.79
C SER A 9 12.95 -4.80 16.48
N MET A 10 12.29 -5.93 16.72
CA MET A 10 12.87 -7.26 16.46
C MET A 10 12.97 -7.58 14.97
N ASN A 11 12.00 -7.14 14.17
CA ASN A 11 11.92 -7.43 12.74
C ASN A 11 11.37 -6.22 11.96
N PRO A 12 12.10 -5.10 11.90
CA PRO A 12 11.57 -3.85 11.37
C PRO A 12 11.10 -3.95 9.90
N ASP A 13 11.78 -4.76 9.08
CA ASP A 13 11.45 -4.91 7.65
C ASP A 13 10.19 -5.75 7.39
N LYS A 14 9.68 -6.43 8.43
CA LYS A 14 8.42 -7.20 8.33
C LYS A 14 7.17 -6.36 8.51
N TYR A 15 7.29 -5.11 8.92
CA TYR A 15 6.14 -4.31 9.29
C TYR A 15 6.09 -2.97 8.58
N VAL A 16 4.89 -2.42 8.52
CA VAL A 16 4.58 -1.04 8.10
C VAL A 16 3.74 -0.41 9.20
N LEU A 17 4.11 0.79 9.63
CA LEU A 17 3.33 1.56 10.58
C LEU A 17 2.52 2.61 9.80
N LYS A 18 1.20 2.50 9.85
CA LYS A 18 0.27 3.34 9.10
C LYS A 18 -0.59 4.19 10.03
N PRO A 19 -0.65 5.52 9.82
CA PRO A 19 -1.60 6.36 10.52
C PRO A 19 -3.03 6.06 10.05
N GLN A 20 -4.01 6.22 10.94
CA GLN A 20 -5.43 6.16 10.60
C GLN A 20 -5.88 7.46 9.95
N ARG A 21 -5.36 7.73 8.76
CA ARG A 21 -5.76 8.87 7.93
C ARG A 21 -5.58 8.54 6.46
N GLU A 22 -6.29 9.25 5.62
CA GLU A 22 -6.21 9.11 4.17
C GLU A 22 -4.91 9.71 3.60
N GLY A 23 -4.56 9.27 2.38
CA GLY A 23 -3.43 9.73 1.61
C GLY A 23 -2.16 8.92 1.81
N GLY A 24 -1.33 8.89 0.78
CA GLY A 24 -0.01 8.27 0.79
C GLY A 24 1.07 9.18 1.40
N GLY A 25 2.29 8.64 1.56
CA GLY A 25 3.44 9.38 2.04
C GLY A 25 3.50 9.59 3.55
N ASN A 26 2.63 8.93 4.32
CA ASN A 26 2.56 9.05 5.78
C ASN A 26 2.91 7.75 6.51
N ASN A 27 3.29 6.72 5.78
CA ASN A 27 3.66 5.42 6.32
C ASN A 27 5.12 5.42 6.76
N TYR A 28 5.43 4.61 7.76
CA TYR A 28 6.80 4.39 8.22
C TYR A 28 7.19 2.95 7.93
N PHE A 29 8.41 2.75 7.45
CA PHE A 29 8.94 1.46 7.02
C PHE A 29 10.26 1.15 7.74
N GLY A 30 10.57 -0.13 7.89
CA GLY A 30 11.84 -0.58 8.39
C GLY A 30 12.23 0.04 9.73
N ARG A 31 13.48 0.49 9.83
CA ARG A 31 14.04 1.07 11.06
C ARG A 31 13.45 2.42 11.48
N GLU A 32 12.61 3.02 10.65
CA GLU A 32 11.91 4.26 11.04
C GLU A 32 10.77 3.98 12.02
N ILE A 33 10.17 2.78 11.97
CA ILE A 33 9.05 2.39 12.82
C ILE A 33 9.39 2.50 14.31
N PRO A 34 10.41 1.81 14.84
CA PRO A 34 10.73 1.90 16.26
C PRO A 34 11.15 3.31 16.67
N LYS A 35 11.83 4.06 15.81
CA LYS A 35 12.20 5.45 16.07
C LYS A 35 10.97 6.36 16.19
N LYS A 36 9.95 6.12 15.37
CA LYS A 36 8.71 6.87 15.40
C LYS A 36 7.90 6.53 16.65
N LEU A 37 7.71 5.25 16.94
CA LEU A 37 6.98 4.79 18.12
C LEU A 37 7.60 5.27 19.44
N ALA A 38 8.93 5.28 19.53
CA ALA A 38 9.63 5.77 20.72
C ALA A 38 9.42 7.28 21.01
N LYS A 39 9.05 8.06 20.00
CA LYS A 39 8.79 9.51 20.13
C LYS A 39 7.32 9.83 20.39
N MET A 40 6.42 8.88 20.25
CA MET A 40 4.98 9.04 20.42
C MET A 40 4.57 8.78 21.88
N LYS A 41 3.62 9.55 22.35
CA LYS A 41 2.86 9.20 23.55
C LYS A 41 1.93 8.03 23.24
N GLN A 42 1.52 7.28 24.28
CA GLN A 42 0.62 6.13 24.14
C GLN A 42 -0.69 6.49 23.41
N GLU A 43 -1.25 7.64 23.68
CA GLU A 43 -2.47 8.12 23.02
C GLU A 43 -2.26 8.37 21.53
N GLU A 44 -1.09 8.87 21.13
CA GLU A 44 -0.75 9.08 19.71
C GLU A 44 -0.56 7.75 18.98
N GLN A 45 0.00 6.73 19.66
CA GLN A 45 0.17 5.40 19.08
C GLN A 45 -1.17 4.75 18.71
N ASN A 46 -2.25 5.04 19.44
CA ASN A 46 -3.60 4.54 19.15
C ASN A 46 -4.16 5.02 17.80
N ALA A 47 -3.59 6.08 17.22
CA ALA A 47 -3.94 6.56 15.88
C ALA A 47 -3.15 5.86 14.76
N TYR A 48 -2.37 4.83 15.08
CA TYR A 48 -1.58 4.07 14.12
C TYR A 48 -1.91 2.59 14.17
N ILE A 49 -1.70 1.93 13.04
CA ILE A 49 -1.81 0.49 12.88
C ILE A 49 -0.45 -0.05 12.48
N LEU A 50 0.08 -1.00 13.26
CA LEU A 50 1.21 -1.81 12.86
C LEU A 50 0.68 -3.01 12.08
N MET A 51 0.99 -3.09 10.80
CA MET A 51 0.57 -4.18 9.94
C MET A 51 1.77 -4.91 9.35
N GLU A 52 1.58 -6.16 8.99
CA GLU A 52 2.60 -6.94 8.30
C GLU A 52 2.85 -6.37 6.90
N HIS A 53 4.13 -6.28 6.53
CA HIS A 53 4.53 -5.81 5.20
C HIS A 53 4.30 -6.91 4.17
N ILE A 54 3.49 -6.64 3.16
CA ILE A 54 3.18 -7.60 2.09
C ILE A 54 4.42 -7.80 1.23
N GLN A 55 4.93 -9.03 1.20
CA GLN A 55 6.03 -9.43 0.32
C GLN A 55 5.48 -9.81 -1.06
N ALA A 56 5.27 -8.80 -1.90
CA ALA A 56 4.73 -9.02 -3.24
C ALA A 56 5.78 -9.64 -4.17
N LYS A 57 5.33 -10.51 -5.10
CA LYS A 57 6.19 -11.05 -6.14
C LYS A 57 6.55 -9.97 -7.15
N THR A 58 7.83 -9.86 -7.45
CA THR A 58 8.35 -8.94 -8.47
C THR A 58 8.28 -9.54 -9.86
N HIS A 59 8.19 -8.68 -10.87
CA HIS A 59 8.23 -9.04 -12.28
C HIS A 59 8.86 -7.90 -13.08
N SER A 60 9.38 -8.20 -14.26
CA SER A 60 9.90 -7.18 -15.18
C SER A 60 8.73 -6.48 -15.88
N ALA A 61 8.74 -5.16 -15.89
CA ALA A 61 7.77 -4.34 -16.61
C ALA A 61 8.42 -3.09 -17.20
N ILE A 62 7.78 -2.53 -18.22
CA ILE A 62 8.17 -1.25 -18.78
C ILE A 62 7.28 -0.17 -18.15
N LEU A 63 7.90 0.80 -17.50
CA LEU A 63 7.23 2.00 -17.01
C LEU A 63 7.70 3.22 -17.78
N VAL A 64 6.81 4.19 -17.97
CA VAL A 64 7.17 5.48 -18.56
C VAL A 64 7.40 6.46 -17.41
N VAL A 65 8.66 6.87 -17.26
CA VAL A 65 9.11 7.82 -16.23
C VAL A 65 9.65 9.05 -16.96
N ASP A 66 9.11 10.22 -16.68
CA ASP A 66 9.51 11.50 -17.32
C ASP A 66 9.56 11.44 -18.87
N GLY A 67 8.59 10.70 -19.45
CA GLY A 67 8.48 10.51 -20.90
C GLY A 67 9.45 9.49 -21.50
N GLN A 68 10.26 8.82 -20.69
CA GLN A 68 11.19 7.76 -21.11
C GLN A 68 10.65 6.39 -20.71
N ALA A 69 10.70 5.43 -21.65
CA ALA A 69 10.34 4.04 -21.36
C ALA A 69 11.53 3.30 -20.75
N GLU A 70 11.35 2.83 -19.51
CA GLU A 70 12.38 2.12 -18.76
C GLU A 70 11.90 0.72 -18.36
N THR A 71 12.74 -0.29 -18.58
CA THR A 71 12.49 -1.64 -18.09
C THR A 71 13.06 -1.79 -16.69
N MET A 72 12.22 -2.17 -15.74
CA MET A 72 12.62 -2.32 -14.34
C MET A 72 11.89 -3.45 -13.63
N ASN A 73 12.42 -3.86 -12.48
CA ASN A 73 11.69 -4.75 -11.58
C ASN A 73 10.57 -3.99 -10.89
N CYS A 74 9.37 -4.54 -11.00
CA CYS A 74 8.14 -3.91 -10.56
C CYS A 74 7.32 -4.82 -9.65
N VAL A 75 6.44 -4.19 -8.90
CA VAL A 75 5.33 -4.82 -8.15
C VAL A 75 4.03 -4.26 -8.71
N SER A 76 3.05 -5.15 -8.93
CA SER A 76 1.72 -4.74 -9.39
C SER A 76 0.65 -5.09 -8.36
N GLU A 77 -0.31 -4.19 -8.21
CA GLU A 77 -1.52 -4.36 -7.43
C GLU A 77 -2.73 -4.34 -8.37
N ILE A 78 -3.59 -5.34 -8.25
CA ILE A 78 -4.84 -5.45 -9.01
C ILE A 78 -5.98 -5.08 -8.08
N GLY A 79 -6.60 -3.93 -8.30
CA GLY A 79 -7.82 -3.51 -7.63
C GLY A 79 -9.05 -3.99 -8.41
N ARG A 80 -9.96 -4.71 -7.73
CA ARG A 80 -11.29 -5.03 -8.27
C ARG A 80 -12.30 -4.07 -7.66
N TYR A 81 -13.20 -3.56 -8.46
CA TYR A 81 -14.18 -2.57 -8.05
C TYR A 81 -15.60 -3.12 -8.18
N GLY A 82 -16.38 -2.93 -7.13
CA GLY A 82 -17.81 -3.25 -7.10
C GLY A 82 -18.62 -2.00 -6.84
N ILE A 83 -19.84 -1.98 -7.38
CA ILE A 83 -20.87 -1.01 -7.03
C ILE A 83 -21.97 -1.74 -6.26
N CYS A 84 -22.29 -1.24 -5.06
CA CYS A 84 -23.43 -1.68 -4.29
C CYS A 84 -24.37 -0.49 -4.07
N PHE A 85 -25.63 -0.63 -4.50
CA PHE A 85 -26.68 0.31 -4.22
C PHE A 85 -27.73 -0.37 -3.34
N ALA A 86 -28.02 0.23 -2.19
CA ALA A 86 -29.04 -0.26 -1.26
C ALA A 86 -29.98 0.88 -0.87
N GLU A 87 -31.26 0.58 -0.76
CA GLU A 87 -32.31 1.48 -0.32
C GLU A 87 -33.14 0.82 0.77
N ASN A 88 -33.40 1.53 1.86
CA ASN A 88 -34.14 1.03 3.02
C ASN A 88 -33.66 -0.34 3.55
N GLY A 89 -32.34 -0.58 3.54
CA GLY A 89 -31.74 -1.84 3.96
C GLY A 89 -31.83 -2.98 2.95
N VAL A 90 -32.41 -2.76 1.76
CA VAL A 90 -32.51 -3.75 0.69
C VAL A 90 -31.52 -3.43 -0.41
N VAL A 91 -30.67 -4.41 -0.76
CA VAL A 91 -29.72 -4.28 -1.87
C VAL A 91 -30.48 -4.32 -3.19
N GLN A 92 -30.44 -3.21 -3.93
CA GLN A 92 -31.05 -3.04 -5.25
C GLN A 92 -30.11 -3.46 -6.37
N SER A 93 -28.80 -3.23 -6.18
CA SER A 93 -27.77 -3.63 -7.14
C SER A 93 -26.48 -3.92 -6.41
N ASN A 94 -25.82 -5.01 -6.79
CA ASN A 94 -24.46 -5.34 -6.35
C ASN A 94 -23.75 -6.03 -7.51
N ARG A 95 -22.81 -5.33 -8.15
CA ARG A 95 -22.15 -5.82 -9.35
C ARG A 95 -20.69 -5.43 -9.42
N ASP A 96 -19.89 -6.25 -10.07
CA ASP A 96 -18.53 -5.93 -10.50
C ASP A 96 -18.56 -4.89 -11.63
N VAL A 97 -17.72 -3.89 -11.56
CA VAL A 97 -17.63 -2.81 -12.57
C VAL A 97 -16.24 -2.71 -13.19
N GLY A 98 -15.35 -3.64 -12.88
CA GLY A 98 -14.06 -3.74 -13.52
C GLY A 98 -12.87 -3.80 -12.58
N TYR A 99 -11.70 -3.60 -13.15
CA TYR A 99 -10.43 -3.64 -12.41
C TYR A 99 -9.50 -2.52 -12.84
N LEU A 100 -8.51 -2.27 -12.00
CA LEU A 100 -7.42 -1.34 -12.23
C LEU A 100 -6.11 -2.03 -11.84
N VAL A 101 -5.07 -1.84 -12.62
CA VAL A 101 -3.71 -2.30 -12.27
C VAL A 101 -2.85 -1.09 -11.97
N ARG A 102 -2.22 -1.08 -10.80
CA ARG A 102 -1.21 -0.10 -10.41
C ARG A 102 0.12 -0.80 -10.33
N THR A 103 1.10 -0.30 -11.05
CA THR A 103 2.45 -0.85 -11.10
C THR A 103 3.46 0.19 -10.65
N LYS A 104 4.39 -0.21 -9.81
CA LYS A 104 5.47 0.64 -9.29
C LYS A 104 6.80 -0.10 -9.33
N ALA A 105 7.90 0.64 -9.31
CA ALA A 105 9.20 0.03 -9.12
C ALA A 105 9.28 -0.68 -7.76
N GLU A 106 10.01 -1.80 -7.69
CA GLU A 106 10.15 -2.63 -6.50
C GLU A 106 10.66 -1.86 -5.27
N ASN A 107 11.57 -0.92 -5.49
CA ASN A 107 12.20 -0.11 -4.45
C ASN A 107 11.34 1.07 -3.94
N VAL A 108 10.14 1.25 -4.51
CA VAL A 108 9.20 2.30 -4.10
C VAL A 108 8.21 1.74 -3.09
N ASN A 109 8.20 2.29 -1.89
CA ASN A 109 7.32 1.82 -0.80
C ASN A 109 5.86 2.21 -0.99
N GLU A 110 5.59 3.41 -1.51
CA GLU A 110 4.25 3.94 -1.70
C GLU A 110 3.64 3.52 -3.04
N GLY A 111 2.30 3.47 -3.14
CA GLY A 111 1.58 2.99 -4.33
C GLY A 111 0.62 4.01 -4.95
N GLY A 112 0.67 5.26 -4.52
CA GLY A 112 -0.24 6.29 -5.00
C GLY A 112 0.08 6.76 -6.42
N VAL A 113 -0.84 6.57 -7.37
CA VAL A 113 -0.68 7.03 -8.77
C VAL A 113 -0.72 8.55 -8.83
N CYS A 114 -1.67 9.20 -8.17
CA CYS A 114 -1.79 10.66 -8.16
C CYS A 114 -0.59 11.36 -7.50
N ALA A 115 0.12 10.67 -6.62
CA ALA A 115 1.33 11.17 -5.96
C ALA A 115 2.61 10.85 -6.75
N GLY A 116 2.52 10.20 -7.92
CA GLY A 116 3.65 9.86 -8.76
C GLY A 116 4.46 8.63 -8.33
N PHE A 117 3.97 7.84 -7.37
CA PHE A 117 4.67 6.65 -6.89
C PHE A 117 4.42 5.41 -7.75
N ALA A 118 3.31 5.36 -8.47
CA ALA A 118 2.92 4.24 -9.33
C ALA A 118 2.31 4.73 -10.63
N CYS A 119 2.28 3.87 -11.63
CA CYS A 119 1.62 4.09 -12.92
C CYS A 119 0.39 3.18 -13.06
N LEU A 120 -0.58 3.60 -13.86
CA LEU A 120 -1.63 2.71 -14.35
C LEU A 120 -1.02 1.77 -15.39
N ASN A 121 -1.39 0.50 -15.31
CA ASN A 121 -0.89 -0.53 -16.22
C ASN A 121 -2.04 -1.43 -16.69
N SER A 122 -1.75 -2.33 -17.61
CA SER A 122 -2.67 -3.35 -18.12
C SER A 122 -2.18 -4.75 -17.78
N LEU A 123 -3.13 -5.67 -17.58
CA LEU A 123 -2.78 -7.10 -17.50
C LEU A 123 -2.40 -7.59 -18.89
N THR A 124 -1.23 -8.23 -18.97
CA THR A 124 -0.84 -9.06 -20.11
C THR A 124 -0.96 -10.52 -19.68
N THR A 125 -1.71 -11.29 -20.42
CA THR A 125 -1.70 -12.77 -20.31
C THR A 125 -0.56 -13.28 -21.14
N ALA A 126 0.33 -14.05 -20.53
CA ALA A 126 1.35 -14.80 -21.26
C ALA A 126 0.72 -16.04 -21.90
#